data_191a6bbdda534959a2f42583a5f59871
#
_entry.id   191a6bbdda534959a2f42583a5f59871
#
_cell.length_a   1.000
_cell.length_b   1.000
_cell.length_c   1.000
_cell.angle_alpha   90.00
_cell.angle_beta   90.00
_cell.angle_gamma   90.00
#
_symmetry.space_group_name_H-M   'P 1'
#
loop_
_entity.id
_entity.type
_entity.pdbx_description
1 polymer ?
#
loop_
_entity_poly.entity_id
_entity_poly.type
_entity_poly.pdbx_seq_one_letter_code
_entity_poly.pdbx_strand_id
1 'polypeptide(L)'
;PLPARTQEWFIELFRLPEGYLADFVDGSGPDKSTRHNMIVACGLNYKMLDETMQLEVIRTVRQHLLTPKGLRTLSPQNPLYRGSQEGMPAERDFAAKNGSVWPWLLPFYIKACFDIDGDAFLPQAEEALENFDEDIQRYGIGSICELYDADPPYASRGAISQAWSVGAALDIHRMIRERSKGDSQAPKAAKKGGRTNGPKEKKPAKTKPAAKSAGKTVKAAAKSPAAAKAPKAAAKKAAPKAAAGKAAKK
;
A
#
# COMPACT_ATOMS: atom_id res chain seq x y z
N PRO A 1 6.88 -17.95 -31.98
CA PRO A 1 7.95 -17.87 -30.97
C PRO A 1 7.48 -18.38 -29.62
N LEU A 2 8.36 -19.01 -28.84
CA LEU A 2 8.01 -19.57 -27.52
C LEU A 2 7.36 -18.55 -26.56
N PRO A 3 7.83 -17.27 -26.48
CA PRO A 3 7.22 -16.26 -25.62
C PRO A 3 5.74 -15.99 -25.91
N ALA A 4 5.35 -15.91 -27.18
CA ALA A 4 3.96 -15.65 -27.58
C ALA A 4 3.03 -16.80 -27.15
N ARG A 5 3.44 -18.05 -27.38
CA ARG A 5 2.67 -19.22 -26.96
C ARG A 5 2.54 -19.30 -25.44
N THR A 6 3.59 -18.93 -24.68
CA THR A 6 3.54 -18.91 -23.23
C THR A 6 2.54 -17.86 -22.73
N GLN A 7 2.50 -16.68 -23.36
CA GLN A 7 1.54 -15.63 -23.04
C GLN A 7 0.10 -16.07 -23.33
N GLU A 8 -0.16 -16.66 -24.50
CA GLU A 8 -1.47 -17.19 -24.88
C GLU A 8 -1.96 -18.23 -23.84
N TRP A 9 -1.13 -19.21 -23.50
CA TRP A 9 -1.47 -20.23 -22.51
C TRP A 9 -1.67 -19.66 -21.10
N PHE A 10 -0.87 -18.68 -20.72
CA PHE A 10 -1.04 -18.01 -19.43
C PHE A 10 -2.42 -17.34 -19.34
N ILE A 11 -2.81 -16.60 -20.37
CA ILE A 11 -4.11 -15.94 -20.44
C ILE A 11 -5.25 -16.97 -20.44
N GLU A 12 -5.14 -18.01 -21.28
CA GLU A 12 -6.16 -19.07 -21.38
C GLU A 12 -6.37 -19.79 -20.05
N LEU A 13 -5.31 -20.08 -19.31
CA LEU A 13 -5.39 -20.86 -18.07
C LEU A 13 -5.77 -20.01 -16.85
N PHE A 14 -5.24 -18.80 -16.75
CA PHE A 14 -5.33 -18.02 -15.51
C PHE A 14 -6.38 -16.91 -15.54
N ARG A 15 -6.74 -16.36 -16.72
CA ARG A 15 -7.73 -15.28 -16.77
C ARG A 15 -9.13 -15.81 -16.54
N LEU A 16 -9.78 -15.27 -15.50
CA LEU A 16 -11.16 -15.58 -15.17
C LEU A 16 -12.14 -14.69 -15.97
N PRO A 17 -13.38 -15.18 -16.21
CA PRO A 17 -14.41 -14.37 -16.86
C PRO A 17 -14.74 -13.07 -16.13
N GLU A 18 -14.51 -13.03 -14.81
CA GLU A 18 -14.71 -11.89 -13.92
C GLU A 18 -13.66 -10.78 -14.12
N GLY A 19 -12.63 -10.99 -14.97
CA GLY A 19 -11.64 -10.00 -15.36
C GLY A 19 -10.39 -9.96 -14.46
N TYR A 20 -10.19 -10.94 -13.57
CA TYR A 20 -8.95 -11.07 -12.79
C TYR A 20 -8.29 -12.43 -13.01
N LEU A 21 -7.16 -12.69 -12.35
CA LEU A 21 -6.40 -13.93 -12.53
C LEU A 21 -6.66 -14.91 -11.39
N ALA A 22 -6.80 -16.19 -11.72
CA ALA A 22 -6.78 -17.28 -10.77
C ALA A 22 -5.45 -17.29 -9.99
N ASP A 23 -5.51 -17.68 -8.71
CA ASP A 23 -4.31 -17.79 -7.88
C ASP A 23 -3.47 -19.01 -8.31
N PHE A 24 -4.13 -20.12 -8.61
CA PHE A 24 -3.54 -21.32 -9.21
C PHE A 24 -4.56 -22.03 -10.11
N VAL A 25 -4.07 -22.99 -10.89
CA VAL A 25 -4.89 -23.89 -11.71
C VAL A 25 -4.43 -25.31 -11.45
N ASP A 26 -5.36 -26.18 -11.09
CA ASP A 26 -5.11 -27.60 -10.87
C ASP A 26 -6.13 -28.49 -11.61
N GLY A 27 -6.16 -29.81 -11.27
CA GLY A 27 -7.10 -30.76 -11.87
C GLY A 27 -8.58 -30.48 -11.63
N SER A 28 -8.91 -29.62 -10.64
CA SER A 28 -10.28 -29.16 -10.34
C SER A 28 -10.64 -27.91 -11.10
N GLY A 29 -9.68 -27.27 -11.76
CA GLY A 29 -9.83 -26.00 -12.49
C GLY A 29 -9.15 -24.82 -11.80
N PRO A 30 -9.46 -23.57 -12.22
CA PRO A 30 -8.87 -22.37 -11.66
C PRO A 30 -9.44 -22.02 -10.28
N ASP A 31 -8.57 -21.65 -9.34
CA ASP A 31 -8.99 -21.06 -8.05
C ASP A 31 -9.50 -19.62 -8.27
N LYS A 32 -10.76 -19.40 -7.90
CA LYS A 32 -11.44 -18.11 -8.07
C LYS A 32 -11.28 -17.17 -6.86
N SER A 33 -10.46 -17.54 -5.88
CA SER A 33 -10.20 -16.68 -4.74
C SER A 33 -9.50 -15.40 -5.17
N THR A 34 -10.02 -14.24 -4.76
CA THR A 34 -9.37 -12.96 -5.02
C THR A 34 -8.16 -12.81 -4.09
N ARG A 35 -6.97 -13.06 -4.61
CA ARG A 35 -5.69 -13.03 -3.90
C ARG A 35 -4.71 -12.05 -4.54
N HIS A 36 -3.75 -11.59 -3.76
CA HIS A 36 -2.80 -10.55 -4.15
C HIS A 36 -1.80 -10.96 -5.24
N ASN A 37 -1.55 -12.26 -5.45
CA ASN A 37 -0.53 -12.76 -6.37
C ASN A 37 -0.75 -12.31 -7.82
N MET A 38 -2.00 -12.07 -8.20
CA MET A 38 -2.36 -11.60 -9.54
C MET A 38 -1.65 -10.30 -9.96
N ILE A 39 -1.29 -9.43 -8.97
CA ILE A 39 -0.64 -8.15 -9.26
C ILE A 39 0.78 -8.31 -9.81
N VAL A 40 1.44 -9.42 -9.51
CA VAL A 40 2.79 -9.70 -10.01
C VAL A 40 2.81 -9.71 -11.54
N ALA A 41 1.79 -10.32 -12.17
CA ALA A 41 1.68 -10.35 -13.64
C ALA A 41 1.61 -8.96 -14.28
N CYS A 42 1.07 -7.95 -13.56
CA CYS A 42 1.01 -6.56 -14.01
C CYS A 42 2.31 -5.79 -13.74
N GLY A 43 2.97 -6.07 -12.60
CA GLY A 43 4.16 -5.33 -12.15
C GLY A 43 5.49 -5.78 -12.76
N LEU A 44 5.54 -6.92 -13.45
CA LEU A 44 6.76 -7.39 -14.10
C LEU A 44 7.13 -6.55 -15.34
N ASN A 45 8.43 -6.53 -15.66
CA ASN A 45 8.91 -5.86 -16.88
C ASN A 45 8.44 -6.54 -18.16
N TYR A 46 8.30 -7.87 -18.13
CA TYR A 46 7.73 -8.63 -19.23
C TYR A 46 6.21 -8.71 -19.06
N LYS A 47 5.47 -8.04 -19.93
CA LYS A 47 4.02 -7.94 -19.83
C LYS A 47 3.35 -9.20 -20.39
N MET A 48 2.68 -9.95 -19.50
CA MET A 48 1.87 -11.10 -19.87
C MET A 48 0.44 -10.69 -20.29
N LEU A 49 -0.06 -9.58 -19.79
CA LEU A 49 -1.40 -9.05 -19.99
C LEU A 49 -1.35 -7.80 -20.88
N ASP A 50 -2.37 -7.61 -21.71
CA ASP A 50 -2.61 -6.33 -22.38
C ASP A 50 -3.10 -5.25 -21.38
N GLU A 51 -3.19 -4.01 -21.85
CA GLU A 51 -3.56 -2.86 -21.00
C GLU A 51 -4.96 -3.02 -20.39
N THR A 52 -5.92 -3.54 -21.14
CA THR A 52 -7.30 -3.76 -20.67
C THR A 52 -7.33 -4.78 -19.54
N MET A 53 -6.64 -5.91 -19.72
CA MET A 53 -6.54 -6.95 -18.70
C MET A 53 -5.78 -6.46 -17.46
N GLN A 54 -4.72 -5.66 -17.64
CA GLN A 54 -4.01 -5.05 -16.51
C GLN A 54 -4.93 -4.11 -15.71
N LEU A 55 -5.73 -3.28 -16.38
CA LEU A 55 -6.71 -2.41 -15.74
C LEU A 55 -7.77 -3.18 -14.94
N GLU A 56 -8.26 -4.31 -15.47
CA GLU A 56 -9.21 -5.18 -14.77
C GLU A 56 -8.59 -5.75 -13.47
N VAL A 57 -7.35 -6.26 -13.55
CA VAL A 57 -6.62 -6.78 -12.38
C VAL A 57 -6.35 -5.66 -11.36
N ILE A 58 -5.85 -4.50 -11.79
CA ILE A 58 -5.58 -3.35 -10.91
C ILE A 58 -6.87 -2.90 -10.21
N ARG A 59 -7.99 -2.83 -10.92
CA ARG A 59 -9.30 -2.48 -10.35
C ARG A 59 -9.72 -3.48 -9.27
N THR A 60 -9.60 -4.77 -9.54
CA THR A 60 -9.92 -5.85 -8.59
C THR A 60 -9.04 -5.76 -7.34
N VAL A 61 -7.72 -5.58 -7.51
CA VAL A 61 -6.78 -5.40 -6.39
C VAL A 61 -7.13 -4.17 -5.56
N ARG A 62 -7.39 -3.03 -6.21
CA ARG A 62 -7.77 -1.78 -5.54
C ARG A 62 -9.06 -1.93 -4.73
N GLN A 63 -10.04 -2.60 -5.28
CA GLN A 63 -11.36 -2.75 -4.65
C GLN A 63 -11.35 -3.73 -3.46
N HIS A 64 -10.58 -4.81 -3.55
CA HIS A 64 -10.71 -5.94 -2.61
C HIS A 64 -9.51 -6.16 -1.72
N LEU A 65 -8.31 -5.72 -2.13
CA LEU A 65 -7.08 -6.11 -1.47
C LEU A 65 -6.23 -4.94 -0.96
N LEU A 66 -6.33 -3.76 -1.59
CA LEU A 66 -5.50 -2.62 -1.24
C LEU A 66 -5.86 -2.07 0.15
N THR A 67 -4.84 -1.81 0.94
CA THR A 67 -4.90 -1.12 2.24
C THR A 67 -3.80 -0.07 2.31
N PRO A 68 -3.82 0.83 3.31
CA PRO A 68 -2.73 1.78 3.50
C PRO A 68 -1.35 1.13 3.72
N LYS A 69 -1.31 -0.13 4.19
CA LYS A 69 -0.06 -0.83 4.55
C LYS A 69 0.42 -1.85 3.50
N GLY A 70 -0.33 -2.05 2.43
CA GLY A 70 -0.01 -3.02 1.38
C GLY A 70 -1.23 -3.78 0.88
N LEU A 71 -1.02 -5.01 0.43
CA LEU A 71 -2.09 -5.83 -0.14
C LEU A 71 -2.48 -6.98 0.81
N ARG A 72 -3.79 -7.14 1.02
CA ARG A 72 -4.37 -8.32 1.69
C ARG A 72 -4.03 -9.58 0.91
N THR A 73 -3.74 -10.66 1.61
CA THR A 73 -3.49 -11.98 0.99
C THR A 73 -4.76 -12.61 0.43
N LEU A 74 -5.93 -12.22 0.96
CA LEU A 74 -7.24 -12.73 0.57
C LEU A 74 -8.30 -11.64 0.74
N SER A 75 -9.26 -11.59 -0.18
CA SER A 75 -10.39 -10.66 -0.11
C SER A 75 -11.25 -10.92 1.14
N PRO A 76 -11.73 -9.85 1.83
CA PRO A 76 -12.67 -9.96 2.94
C PRO A 76 -13.99 -10.65 2.60
N GLN A 77 -14.33 -10.77 1.32
CA GLN A 77 -15.53 -11.47 0.86
C GLN A 77 -15.39 -13.00 0.87
N ASN A 78 -14.16 -13.52 1.01
CA ASN A 78 -13.92 -14.95 1.06
C ASN A 78 -14.22 -15.50 2.46
N PRO A 79 -14.94 -16.64 2.59
CA PRO A 79 -15.28 -17.23 3.90
C PRO A 79 -14.08 -17.61 4.77
N LEU A 80 -12.92 -17.83 4.16
CA LEU A 80 -11.67 -18.17 4.86
C LEU A 80 -10.94 -16.92 5.38
N TYR A 81 -11.40 -15.72 5.08
CA TYR A 81 -10.75 -14.48 5.48
C TYR A 81 -10.55 -14.38 6.99
N ARG A 82 -9.36 -13.91 7.39
CA ARG A 82 -8.99 -13.60 8.77
C ARG A 82 -8.27 -12.26 8.80
N GLY A 83 -8.95 -11.24 9.33
CA GLY A 83 -8.47 -9.85 9.35
C GLY A 83 -7.41 -9.59 10.40
N SER A 84 -7.28 -10.43 11.45
CA SER A 84 -6.29 -10.25 12.54
C SER A 84 -5.39 -11.48 12.66
N GLN A 85 -4.07 -11.24 12.83
CA GLN A 85 -3.06 -12.28 13.06
C GLN A 85 -2.88 -12.52 14.56
N GLU A 86 -3.88 -13.12 15.19
CA GLU A 86 -3.91 -13.39 16.63
C GLU A 86 -4.14 -14.88 16.93
N GLY A 87 -4.05 -15.24 18.22
CA GLY A 87 -4.30 -16.60 18.68
C GLY A 87 -3.07 -17.51 18.72
N MET A 88 -3.29 -18.81 18.57
CA MET A 88 -2.25 -19.84 18.57
C MET A 88 -1.38 -19.75 17.30
N PRO A 89 -0.16 -20.33 17.30
CA PRO A 89 0.72 -20.28 16.11
C PRO A 89 0.07 -20.72 14.80
N ALA A 90 -0.75 -21.77 14.82
CA ALA A 90 -1.46 -22.25 13.64
C ALA A 90 -2.53 -21.27 13.15
N GLU A 91 -3.22 -20.56 14.06
CA GLU A 91 -4.22 -19.57 13.72
C GLU A 91 -3.56 -18.34 13.11
N ARG A 92 -2.41 -17.91 13.66
CA ARG A 92 -1.61 -16.80 13.11
C ARG A 92 -1.04 -17.14 11.73
N ASP A 93 -0.54 -18.36 11.53
CA ASP A 93 -0.06 -18.82 10.22
C ASP A 93 -1.19 -18.88 9.19
N PHE A 94 -2.36 -19.32 9.61
CA PHE A 94 -3.55 -19.30 8.74
C PHE A 94 -3.95 -17.88 8.36
N ALA A 95 -4.00 -16.94 9.31
CA ALA A 95 -4.32 -15.54 9.05
C ALA A 95 -3.30 -14.86 8.14
N ALA A 96 -2.01 -15.16 8.31
CA ALA A 96 -0.92 -14.65 7.46
C ALA A 96 -1.14 -14.95 5.97
N LYS A 97 -1.79 -16.07 5.66
CA LYS A 97 -2.09 -16.53 4.29
C LYS A 97 -3.51 -16.18 3.82
N ASN A 98 -4.41 -15.84 4.74
CA ASN A 98 -5.84 -15.66 4.45
C ASN A 98 -6.42 -14.34 4.99
N GLY A 99 -5.68 -13.26 4.86
CA GLY A 99 -6.15 -11.94 5.25
C GLY A 99 -5.01 -10.94 5.40
N SER A 100 -4.05 -11.23 6.27
CA SER A 100 -2.96 -10.30 6.61
C SER A 100 -2.42 -9.53 5.42
N VAL A 101 -2.00 -8.30 5.68
CA VAL A 101 -1.47 -7.39 4.66
C VAL A 101 0.04 -7.53 4.59
N TRP A 102 0.55 -7.68 3.37
CA TRP A 102 1.98 -7.79 3.12
C TRP A 102 2.50 -6.61 2.29
N PRO A 103 3.49 -5.84 2.79
CA PRO A 103 4.05 -4.71 2.05
C PRO A 103 4.78 -5.10 0.76
N TRP A 104 5.40 -6.28 0.69
CA TRP A 104 6.32 -6.64 -0.38
C TRP A 104 5.72 -6.68 -1.79
N LEU A 105 4.39 -6.80 -1.92
CA LEU A 105 3.69 -6.73 -3.21
C LEU A 105 3.28 -5.32 -3.62
N LEU A 106 3.37 -4.35 -2.72
CA LEU A 106 2.98 -2.97 -3.02
C LEU A 106 3.79 -2.34 -4.17
N PRO A 107 5.11 -2.58 -4.33
CA PRO A 107 5.85 -2.09 -5.49
C PRO A 107 5.32 -2.60 -6.82
N PHE A 108 4.84 -3.84 -6.91
CA PHE A 108 4.23 -4.38 -8.13
C PHE A 108 2.94 -3.65 -8.49
N TYR A 109 2.11 -3.34 -7.48
CA TYR A 109 0.89 -2.55 -7.66
C TYR A 109 1.23 -1.13 -8.12
N ILE A 110 2.13 -0.44 -7.43
CA ILE A 110 2.54 0.92 -7.76
C ILE A 110 3.14 0.98 -9.17
N LYS A 111 4.01 0.02 -9.51
CA LYS A 111 4.59 -0.06 -10.84
C LYS A 111 3.52 -0.27 -11.92
N ALA A 112 2.56 -1.17 -11.69
CA ALA A 112 1.46 -1.41 -12.61
C ALA A 112 0.61 -0.14 -12.82
N CYS A 113 0.32 0.60 -11.74
CA CYS A 113 -0.38 1.88 -11.83
C CYS A 113 0.43 2.94 -12.59
N PHE A 114 1.74 3.02 -12.36
CA PHE A 114 2.62 3.91 -13.12
C PHE A 114 2.68 3.55 -14.62
N ASP A 115 2.62 2.27 -14.96
CA ASP A 115 2.64 1.83 -16.36
C ASP A 115 1.35 2.24 -17.11
N ILE A 116 0.23 2.42 -16.40
CA ILE A 116 -1.07 2.84 -16.95
C ILE A 116 -1.27 4.36 -16.86
N ASP A 117 -1.13 4.91 -15.65
CA ASP A 117 -1.50 6.30 -15.34
C ASP A 117 -0.31 7.27 -15.48
N GLY A 118 0.90 6.75 -15.68
CA GLY A 118 2.12 7.56 -15.78
C GLY A 118 2.35 8.37 -14.49
N ASP A 119 2.82 9.60 -14.67
CA ASP A 119 3.16 10.50 -13.54
C ASP A 119 1.91 11.03 -12.82
N ALA A 120 0.71 10.85 -13.37
CA ALA A 120 -0.54 11.18 -12.67
C ALA A 120 -0.75 10.33 -11.39
N PHE A 121 -0.09 9.17 -11.28
CA PHE A 121 -0.14 8.32 -10.10
C PHE A 121 0.88 8.69 -9.01
N LEU A 122 1.75 9.65 -9.24
CA LEU A 122 2.83 10.03 -8.31
C LEU A 122 2.33 10.38 -6.89
N PRO A 123 1.27 11.20 -6.71
CA PRO A 123 0.78 11.52 -5.37
C PRO A 123 0.33 10.29 -4.57
N GLN A 124 -0.31 9.31 -5.21
CA GLN A 124 -0.75 8.08 -4.55
C GLN A 124 0.43 7.17 -4.18
N ALA A 125 1.50 7.17 -4.98
CA ALA A 125 2.72 6.46 -4.66
C ALA A 125 3.46 7.09 -3.47
N GLU A 126 3.49 8.41 -3.38
CA GLU A 126 4.03 9.17 -2.24
C GLU A 126 3.24 8.87 -0.96
N GLU A 127 1.91 8.97 -1.00
CA GLU A 127 1.02 8.61 0.11
C GLU A 127 1.25 7.16 0.58
N ALA A 128 1.39 6.22 -0.34
CA ALA A 128 1.64 4.82 -0.01
C ALA A 128 2.98 4.62 0.74
N LEU A 129 3.99 5.43 0.45
CA LEU A 129 5.27 5.42 1.16
C LEU A 129 5.15 6.08 2.55
N GLU A 130 4.49 7.24 2.64
CA GLU A 130 4.26 7.98 3.89
C GLU A 130 3.49 7.16 4.93
N ASN A 131 2.61 6.26 4.48
CA ASN A 131 1.88 5.37 5.37
C ASN A 131 2.76 4.45 6.24
N PHE A 132 4.06 4.32 5.96
CA PHE A 132 5.01 3.58 6.80
C PHE A 132 5.73 4.45 7.84
N ASP A 133 5.66 5.77 7.77
CA ASP A 133 6.44 6.68 8.63
C ASP A 133 6.16 6.48 10.12
N GLU A 134 4.90 6.28 10.49
CA GLU A 134 4.53 6.02 11.88
C GLU A 134 5.10 4.69 12.39
N ASP A 135 5.07 3.64 11.57
CA ASP A 135 5.57 2.31 11.95
C ASP A 135 7.09 2.31 12.11
N ILE A 136 7.80 3.00 11.22
CA ILE A 136 9.26 3.17 11.28
C ILE A 136 9.67 3.84 12.60
N GLN A 137 8.86 4.77 13.10
CA GLN A 137 9.14 5.51 14.34
C GLN A 137 8.71 4.75 15.60
N ARG A 138 7.61 4.01 15.56
CA ARG A 138 6.95 3.46 16.75
C ARG A 138 7.18 1.97 16.96
N TYR A 139 7.14 1.16 15.94
CA TYR A 139 7.22 -0.29 16.05
C TYR A 139 8.61 -0.83 15.70
N GLY A 140 9.06 -0.61 14.47
CA GLY A 140 10.31 -1.14 13.95
C GLY A 140 11.55 -0.32 14.30
N ILE A 141 11.40 0.92 14.76
CA ILE A 141 12.45 1.91 15.05
C ILE A 141 13.53 1.91 13.97
N GLY A 142 13.19 2.51 12.83
CA GLY A 142 14.06 2.55 11.63
C GLY A 142 13.88 1.37 10.68
N SER A 143 12.83 0.54 10.88
CA SER A 143 12.51 -0.60 10.02
C SER A 143 11.00 -0.79 9.85
N ILE A 144 10.59 -1.69 8.95
CA ILE A 144 9.20 -2.04 8.67
C ILE A 144 8.99 -3.51 9.04
N CYS A 145 7.87 -3.80 9.69
CA CYS A 145 7.51 -5.15 10.10
C CYS A 145 7.17 -6.07 8.91
N GLU A 146 7.06 -7.35 9.20
CA GLU A 146 6.79 -8.36 8.19
C GLU A 146 5.43 -8.20 7.52
N LEU A 147 4.39 -8.02 8.32
CA LEU A 147 3.02 -7.92 7.86
C LEU A 147 2.16 -7.13 8.85
N TYR A 148 0.93 -6.84 8.46
CA TYR A 148 -0.05 -6.11 9.27
C TYR A 148 -1.36 -6.88 9.36
N ASP A 149 -2.14 -6.60 10.40
CA ASP A 149 -3.55 -6.96 10.40
C ASP A 149 -4.24 -6.35 9.17
N ALA A 150 -5.20 -7.06 8.61
CA ALA A 150 -5.86 -6.64 7.38
C ALA A 150 -6.99 -5.65 7.61
N ASP A 151 -7.48 -5.55 8.85
CA ASP A 151 -8.53 -4.63 9.25
C ASP A 151 -7.97 -3.50 10.13
N PRO A 152 -8.59 -2.31 10.14
CA PRO A 152 -8.15 -1.20 10.99
C PRO A 152 -8.06 -1.62 12.48
N PRO A 153 -7.04 -1.18 13.21
CA PRO A 153 -6.08 -0.13 12.89
C PRO A 153 -4.83 -0.58 12.11
N TYR A 154 -4.85 -1.75 11.44
CA TYR A 154 -3.72 -2.31 10.69
C TYR A 154 -2.48 -2.51 11.58
N ALA A 155 -2.66 -3.19 12.69
CA ALA A 155 -1.60 -3.41 13.67
C ALA A 155 -0.42 -4.16 13.06
N SER A 156 0.80 -3.70 13.38
CA SER A 156 2.05 -4.35 12.96
C SER A 156 2.16 -5.76 13.56
N ARG A 157 2.53 -6.75 12.75
CA ARG A 157 2.59 -8.17 13.11
C ARG A 157 3.84 -8.84 12.52
N GLY A 158 4.05 -10.09 12.90
CA GLY A 158 5.17 -10.90 12.44
C GLY A 158 6.52 -10.43 12.98
N ALA A 159 7.58 -10.54 12.18
CA ALA A 159 8.90 -10.05 12.54
C ALA A 159 8.91 -8.51 12.61
N ILE A 160 9.54 -7.96 13.66
CA ILE A 160 9.63 -6.50 13.89
C ILE A 160 10.33 -5.79 12.72
N SER A 161 11.32 -6.44 12.13
CA SER A 161 12.09 -5.93 10.98
C SER A 161 12.15 -7.01 9.92
N GLN A 162 11.64 -6.70 8.73
CA GLN A 162 11.61 -7.65 7.61
C GLN A 162 12.21 -7.05 6.35
N ALA A 163 13.24 -7.71 5.81
CA ALA A 163 13.98 -7.23 4.66
C ALA A 163 13.09 -7.01 3.42
N TRP A 164 12.08 -7.83 3.20
CA TRP A 164 11.14 -7.69 2.08
C TRP A 164 10.29 -6.43 2.18
N SER A 165 9.84 -6.09 3.40
CA SER A 165 9.05 -4.89 3.65
C SER A 165 9.89 -3.62 3.48
N VAL A 166 11.11 -3.63 4.01
CA VAL A 166 12.08 -2.53 3.82
C VAL A 166 12.46 -2.40 2.34
N GLY A 167 12.73 -3.52 1.66
CA GLY A 167 13.02 -3.54 0.22
C GLY A 167 11.88 -2.97 -0.60
N ALA A 168 10.63 -3.28 -0.23
CA ALA A 168 9.45 -2.72 -0.88
C ALA A 168 9.39 -1.19 -0.77
N ALA A 169 9.57 -0.64 0.43
CA ALA A 169 9.59 0.81 0.64
C ALA A 169 10.72 1.48 -0.13
N LEU A 170 11.93 0.88 -0.17
CA LEU A 170 13.05 1.39 -0.94
C LEU A 170 12.79 1.37 -2.45
N ASP A 171 12.13 0.33 -2.96
CA ASP A 171 11.78 0.23 -4.38
C ASP A 171 10.73 1.26 -4.78
N ILE A 172 9.71 1.48 -3.94
CA ILE A 172 8.71 2.54 -4.13
C ILE A 172 9.40 3.92 -4.14
N HIS A 173 10.26 4.20 -3.14
CA HIS A 173 11.03 5.45 -3.08
C HIS A 173 11.89 5.65 -4.34
N ARG A 174 12.54 4.58 -4.84
CA ARG A 174 13.31 4.63 -6.09
C ARG A 174 12.43 5.01 -7.28
N MET A 175 11.27 4.36 -7.44
CA MET A 175 10.33 4.65 -8.53
C MET A 175 9.84 6.10 -8.51
N ILE A 176 9.47 6.62 -7.35
CA ILE A 176 9.08 8.03 -7.15
C ILE A 176 10.22 8.96 -7.57
N ARG A 177 11.42 8.70 -7.05
CA ARG A 177 12.60 9.54 -7.32
C ARG A 177 13.02 9.56 -8.80
N GLU A 178 12.90 8.44 -9.50
CA GLU A 178 13.24 8.34 -10.93
C GLU A 178 12.26 9.19 -11.75
N ARG A 179 10.97 9.18 -11.43
CA ARG A 179 9.93 9.98 -12.11
C ARG A 179 10.06 11.47 -11.81
N SER A 180 10.23 11.84 -10.56
CA SER A 180 10.43 13.25 -10.17
C SER A 180 11.68 13.88 -10.82
N LYS A 181 12.71 13.10 -11.13
CA LYS A 181 13.90 13.59 -11.85
C LYS A 181 13.67 13.73 -13.36
N GLY A 182 12.81 12.89 -13.95
CA GLY A 182 12.40 12.98 -15.36
C GLY A 182 11.75 14.32 -15.68
N ASP A 183 10.92 14.82 -14.76
CA ASP A 183 10.25 16.11 -14.89
C ASP A 183 11.21 17.32 -14.87
N SER A 184 12.35 17.18 -14.18
CA SER A 184 13.40 18.21 -14.15
C SER A 184 14.30 18.24 -15.40
N GLN A 185 14.22 17.24 -16.29
CA GLN A 185 14.97 17.15 -17.54
C GLN A 185 14.12 17.34 -18.81
N ALA A 186 12.81 17.58 -18.69
CA ALA A 186 12.01 17.98 -19.83
C ALA A 186 12.60 19.29 -20.42
N PRO A 187 12.94 19.34 -21.72
CA PRO A 187 13.52 20.55 -22.31
C PRO A 187 12.49 21.66 -22.21
N LYS A 188 12.79 22.72 -21.44
CA LYS A 188 12.00 23.95 -21.42
C LYS A 188 11.84 24.39 -22.87
N ALA A 189 10.62 24.27 -23.40
CA ALA A 189 10.30 24.70 -24.73
C ALA A 189 10.87 26.11 -24.93
N ALA A 190 11.81 26.23 -25.87
CA ALA A 190 12.46 27.49 -26.20
C ALA A 190 11.37 28.49 -26.58
N LYS A 191 11.11 29.48 -25.73
CA LYS A 191 10.33 30.65 -26.10
C LYS A 191 11.05 31.30 -27.29
N LYS A 192 10.48 31.13 -28.47
CA LYS A 192 10.90 31.89 -29.67
C LYS A 192 10.79 33.38 -29.32
N GLY A 193 11.94 33.99 -29.05
CA GLY A 193 12.05 35.42 -28.88
C GLY A 193 11.80 36.11 -30.17
N GLY A 194 10.63 36.70 -30.32
CA GLY A 194 10.36 37.69 -31.34
C GLY A 194 11.12 38.97 -30.99
N ARG A 195 12.13 39.26 -31.77
CA ARG A 195 12.89 40.51 -31.71
C ARG A 195 12.03 41.59 -32.36
N THR A 196 11.48 42.55 -31.58
CA THR A 196 11.01 43.80 -32.09
C THR A 196 11.83 44.92 -31.45
N ASN A 197 12.58 45.63 -32.31
CA ASN A 197 13.30 46.85 -31.96
C ASN A 197 12.31 48.00 -31.78
N GLY A 198 12.42 48.74 -30.66
CA GLY A 198 11.77 50.05 -30.47
C GLY A 198 12.45 50.79 -29.32
N PRO A 199 12.49 52.12 -29.30
CA PRO A 199 13.67 52.90 -28.87
C PRO A 199 13.73 53.20 -27.37
N LYS A 200 14.97 53.52 -26.95
CA LYS A 200 15.43 53.91 -25.61
C LYS A 200 14.74 55.23 -25.14
N GLU A 201 14.18 55.21 -23.93
CA GLU A 201 14.00 56.43 -23.17
C GLU A 201 14.57 56.28 -21.74
N LYS A 202 15.08 57.44 -21.23
CA LYS A 202 16.00 57.61 -20.14
C LYS A 202 15.37 57.55 -18.76
N LYS A 203 16.19 57.09 -17.78
CA LYS A 203 15.99 57.22 -16.32
C LYS A 203 15.75 58.68 -15.88
N PRO A 204 15.13 58.86 -14.70
CA PRO A 204 15.94 59.31 -13.56
C PRO A 204 15.70 58.55 -12.22
N ALA A 205 16.65 58.82 -11.35
CA ALA A 205 17.02 58.11 -10.15
C ALA A 205 16.36 58.59 -8.86
N LYS A 206 16.55 57.77 -7.80
CA LYS A 206 16.54 58.06 -6.33
C LYS A 206 15.17 58.19 -5.67
N THR A 207 14.93 57.40 -4.60
CA THR A 207 15.39 57.66 -3.22
C THR A 207 15.03 56.47 -2.28
N LYS A 208 15.92 56.10 -1.40
CA LYS A 208 15.64 55.48 -0.09
C LYS A 208 15.35 56.58 0.92
N PRO A 209 14.60 56.33 2.02
CA PRO A 209 15.17 55.88 3.28
C PRO A 209 14.22 54.96 4.12
N ALA A 210 14.80 54.01 4.83
CA ALA A 210 15.06 53.93 6.28
C ALA A 210 13.88 53.67 7.24
N ALA A 211 13.86 52.47 7.80
CA ALA A 211 14.04 52.07 9.21
C ALA A 211 12.94 52.36 10.27
N LYS A 212 12.87 51.35 11.17
CA LYS A 212 12.32 51.29 12.55
C LYS A 212 10.84 50.85 12.63
N SER A 213 10.39 50.02 13.55
CA SER A 213 10.95 49.48 14.80
C SER A 213 9.99 48.42 15.38
N ALA A 214 10.53 47.41 16.00
CA ALA A 214 10.16 46.82 17.30
C ALA A 214 8.69 46.71 17.75
N GLY A 215 8.35 45.51 18.19
CA GLY A 215 7.46 45.42 19.34
C GLY A 215 6.60 44.20 19.52
N LYS A 216 7.04 43.37 20.45
CA LYS A 216 6.31 42.65 21.51
C LYS A 216 5.61 41.33 21.23
N THR A 217 6.23 40.33 21.82
CA THR A 217 5.72 39.13 22.53
C THR A 217 4.30 39.25 23.06
N VAL A 218 3.50 38.20 22.81
CA VAL A 218 2.47 37.77 23.76
C VAL A 218 2.51 36.22 23.86
N LYS A 219 2.83 35.76 25.08
CA LYS A 219 2.59 34.41 25.60
C LYS A 219 1.09 34.19 25.76
N ALA A 220 0.56 33.07 25.31
CA ALA A 220 -0.66 32.53 25.89
C ALA A 220 -0.50 31.00 26.04
N ALA A 221 -0.52 30.59 27.29
CA ALA A 221 -0.62 29.22 27.73
C ALA A 221 -2.07 28.75 27.60
N ALA A 222 -2.29 27.55 27.09
CA ALA A 222 -3.58 26.89 27.22
C ALA A 222 -3.41 25.43 27.64
N LYS A 223 -4.09 25.16 28.71
CA LYS A 223 -4.20 23.97 29.56
C LYS A 223 -4.62 22.71 28.82
N SER A 224 -4.00 21.58 29.21
CA SER A 224 -4.51 20.23 28.99
C SER A 224 -5.81 19.98 29.77
N PRO A 225 -6.75 19.21 29.23
CA PRO A 225 -7.78 18.55 30.02
C PRO A 225 -7.41 17.11 30.39
N ALA A 226 -7.84 16.76 31.59
CA ALA A 226 -7.53 15.56 32.36
C ALA A 226 -8.08 14.25 31.76
N ALA A 227 -7.39 13.17 32.13
CA ALA A 227 -7.74 11.78 31.93
C ALA A 227 -9.13 11.41 32.47
N ALA A 228 -9.96 10.77 31.64
CA ALA A 228 -11.17 10.09 32.06
C ALA A 228 -10.86 8.62 32.38
N LYS A 229 -11.27 8.21 33.59
CA LYS A 229 -11.13 6.86 34.15
C LYS A 229 -12.02 5.86 33.43
N ALA A 230 -11.45 4.70 33.09
CA ALA A 230 -12.17 3.52 32.63
C ALA A 230 -13.00 2.85 33.77
N PRO A 231 -14.17 2.27 33.48
CA PRO A 231 -14.93 1.48 34.45
C PRO A 231 -14.39 0.04 34.55
N LYS A 232 -14.25 -0.45 35.78
CA LYS A 232 -13.95 -1.85 36.11
C LYS A 232 -15.16 -2.74 35.75
N ALA A 233 -14.95 -3.74 34.91
CA ALA A 233 -15.89 -4.83 34.70
C ALA A 233 -15.59 -5.98 35.69
N ALA A 234 -16.65 -6.43 36.36
CA ALA A 234 -16.63 -7.47 37.37
C ALA A 234 -16.53 -8.87 36.75
N ALA A 235 -15.63 -9.67 37.34
CA ALA A 235 -15.50 -11.10 37.04
C ALA A 235 -16.71 -11.87 37.62
N LYS A 236 -17.40 -12.65 36.77
CA LYS A 236 -18.28 -13.75 37.20
C LYS A 236 -17.67 -15.08 36.77
N LYS A 237 -17.22 -15.83 37.79
CA LYS A 237 -16.88 -17.26 37.67
C LYS A 237 -18.14 -18.07 37.42
N ALA A 238 -18.10 -18.97 36.43
CA ALA A 238 -18.97 -20.14 36.38
C ALA A 238 -18.16 -21.31 35.79
N ALA A 239 -17.94 -22.35 36.61
CA ALA A 239 -17.38 -23.63 36.20
C ALA A 239 -18.52 -24.52 35.64
N PRO A 240 -18.28 -25.35 34.62
CA PRO A 240 -19.19 -26.45 34.32
C PRO A 240 -18.68 -27.76 34.93
N LYS A 241 -19.66 -28.47 35.51
CA LYS A 241 -19.59 -29.82 36.09
C LYS A 241 -19.25 -30.88 35.01
N ALA A 242 -18.37 -31.79 35.39
CA ALA A 242 -18.15 -33.06 34.73
C ALA A 242 -19.44 -33.94 34.83
N ALA A 243 -19.83 -34.55 33.71
CA ALA A 243 -20.75 -35.66 33.70
C ALA A 243 -20.08 -36.86 33.05
N ALA A 244 -19.78 -37.86 33.87
CA ALA A 244 -19.39 -39.19 33.48
C ALA A 244 -20.62 -39.95 32.97
N GLY A 245 -20.49 -40.58 31.81
CA GLY A 245 -21.51 -41.47 31.22
C GLY A 245 -20.86 -42.73 30.63
N LYS A 246 -21.25 -43.85 31.22
CA LYS A 246 -20.78 -45.22 31.13
C LYS A 246 -20.78 -45.82 29.70
N ALA A 247 -19.80 -46.70 29.50
CA ALA A 247 -19.73 -47.70 28.45
C ALA A 247 -20.96 -48.66 28.45
N ALA A 248 -21.37 -49.10 27.27
CA ALA A 248 -22.09 -50.36 27.07
C ALA A 248 -21.61 -51.04 25.78
N LYS A 249 -21.17 -52.28 25.90
CA LYS A 249 -20.89 -53.23 24.84
C LYS A 249 -22.17 -53.64 24.12
N LYS A 250 -22.11 -53.70 22.81
CA LYS A 250 -22.43 -54.96 22.06
C LYS A 250 -21.80 -54.83 20.68
#